data_c84aed93f352f0ff076ed6734d8b1778
#
_entry.id   c84aed93f352f0ff076ed6734d8b1778
#
_cell.length_a   1.000
_cell.length_b   1.000
_cell.length_c   1.000
_cell.angle_alpha   90.00
_cell.angle_beta   90.00
_cell.angle_gamma   90.00
#
_symmetry.space_group_name_H-M   'P 1'
#
loop_
_entity.id
_entity.type
_entity.pdbx_description
1 polymer ?
#
loop_
_entity_poly.entity_id
_entity_poly.type
_entity_poly.pdbx_seq_one_letter_code
_entity_poly.pdbx_strand_id
1 'polypeptide(L)'
;MDPRDSETRLFRRIPLGGEVFEWGTDVAHVANQIPLRPWVDEMDEDTESVALRFKGLDTWDVAELLEALWGGQSRAVAACVAALPSLGRAVEAASRRLAAGDGRLVYAGAGASGLIVALDALELEATFDWPRTRTAILLAGGLDLSHGMGSRAEDDANSASARARDLELGPADVVLAASAGGASAFTVAIVQEARRARALTVAFTCVANSALGRVAEHVVIAATGAEVIAGSTRLGAGTAQKVLTSMFSTALMVRLGFVFDNYMVNLRPENAKGARRGVRMVASIARVDENAAAQAFAQHGDIKRAVLGLAGLSRAEVETALGDAGGNMRTALARLASRRRAEP
;
A
#
# COMPACT_ATOMS: atom_id res chain seq x y z
N MET A 1 -16.51 22.03 -27.66
CA MET A 1 -15.64 21.10 -26.91
C MET A 1 -16.41 20.71 -25.67
N ASP A 2 -16.97 19.50 -25.68
CA ASP A 2 -17.84 18.95 -24.61
C ASP A 2 -16.96 18.52 -23.42
N PRO A 3 -17.26 18.90 -22.16
CA PRO A 3 -16.46 18.54 -20.98
C PRO A 3 -16.48 17.05 -20.62
N ARG A 4 -17.21 16.21 -21.37
CA ARG A 4 -17.37 14.77 -21.12
C ARG A 4 -16.29 13.87 -21.76
N ASP A 5 -15.34 14.44 -22.52
CA ASP A 5 -14.30 13.69 -23.23
C ASP A 5 -13.00 13.45 -22.42
N SER A 6 -12.88 13.92 -21.17
CA SER A 6 -11.66 13.80 -20.38
C SER A 6 -11.59 12.59 -19.43
N GLU A 7 -12.67 11.81 -19.25
CA GLU A 7 -12.72 10.71 -18.29
C GLU A 7 -12.40 9.32 -18.86
N THR A 8 -12.23 9.18 -20.18
CA THR A 8 -12.18 7.85 -20.84
C THR A 8 -10.77 7.39 -21.24
N ARG A 9 -9.67 7.92 -20.70
CA ARG A 9 -8.29 7.56 -21.12
C ARG A 9 -7.44 6.85 -20.09
N LEU A 10 -8.01 6.15 -19.10
CA LEU A 10 -7.22 5.55 -18.01
C LEU A 10 -6.94 4.03 -18.10
N PHE A 11 -7.39 3.34 -19.16
CA PHE A 11 -7.13 1.89 -19.27
C PHE A 11 -6.51 1.55 -20.64
N ARG A 12 -5.18 1.43 -20.69
CA ARG A 12 -4.45 0.87 -21.85
C ARG A 12 -4.08 -0.60 -21.61
N ARG A 13 -4.36 -1.40 -22.61
CA ARG A 13 -4.15 -2.81 -22.95
C ARG A 13 -3.02 -3.52 -22.19
N ILE A 14 -3.34 -4.68 -21.60
CA ILE A 14 -2.36 -5.67 -21.13
C ILE A 14 -2.50 -6.91 -22.05
N PRO A 15 -1.42 -7.36 -22.72
CA PRO A 15 -1.48 -8.58 -23.53
C PRO A 15 -1.28 -9.81 -22.64
N LEU A 16 -2.24 -10.74 -22.64
CA LEU A 16 -2.12 -12.07 -22.08
C LEU A 16 -2.37 -13.07 -23.21
N GLY A 17 -1.31 -13.76 -23.64
CA GLY A 17 -1.41 -15.00 -24.42
C GLY A 17 -2.11 -14.93 -25.78
N GLY A 18 -1.84 -13.94 -26.61
CA GLY A 18 -2.25 -13.94 -28.03
C GLY A 18 -3.65 -13.41 -28.33
N GLU A 19 -4.49 -13.13 -27.34
CA GLU A 19 -5.77 -12.47 -27.52
C GLU A 19 -5.78 -11.12 -26.78
N VAL A 20 -6.27 -10.08 -27.46
CA VAL A 20 -6.36 -8.72 -26.91
C VAL A 20 -7.69 -8.59 -26.17
N PHE A 21 -7.66 -8.61 -24.85
CA PHE A 21 -8.82 -8.24 -24.02
C PHE A 21 -8.95 -6.72 -23.95
N GLU A 22 -10.02 -6.17 -24.46
CA GLU A 22 -10.38 -4.77 -24.28
C GLU A 22 -11.16 -4.61 -22.96
N TRP A 23 -10.52 -4.02 -21.96
CA TRP A 23 -11.19 -3.59 -20.74
C TRP A 23 -11.96 -2.30 -21.03
N GLY A 24 -13.20 -2.43 -21.39
CA GLY A 24 -13.94 -1.22 -21.77
C GLY A 24 -15.45 -1.26 -21.60
N THR A 25 -16.10 -2.40 -21.40
CA THR A 25 -17.55 -2.44 -21.20
C THR A 25 -18.10 -3.73 -20.58
N ASP A 26 -17.27 -4.73 -20.25
CA ASP A 26 -17.76 -6.08 -19.96
C ASP A 26 -17.42 -6.67 -18.58
N VAL A 27 -17.07 -5.86 -17.59
CA VAL A 27 -16.96 -6.34 -16.19
C VAL A 27 -18.32 -6.89 -15.73
N ALA A 28 -19.41 -6.33 -16.22
CA ALA A 28 -20.76 -6.83 -15.98
C ALA A 28 -21.03 -8.19 -16.66
N HIS A 29 -20.38 -8.49 -17.77
CA HIS A 29 -20.58 -9.74 -18.50
C HIS A 29 -19.81 -10.92 -17.90
N VAL A 30 -18.59 -10.68 -17.41
CA VAL A 30 -17.79 -11.70 -16.70
C VAL A 30 -18.41 -12.00 -15.32
N ALA A 31 -18.96 -11.01 -14.66
CA ALA A 31 -19.71 -11.19 -13.40
C ALA A 31 -21.00 -12.01 -13.61
N ASN A 32 -21.60 -12.00 -14.80
CA ASN A 32 -22.80 -12.76 -15.13
C ASN A 32 -22.54 -14.19 -15.62
N GLN A 33 -21.30 -14.59 -15.87
CA GLN A 33 -20.96 -15.95 -16.32
C GLN A 33 -20.51 -16.89 -15.18
N ILE A 34 -20.24 -16.33 -14.01
CA ILE A 34 -20.12 -17.14 -12.79
C ILE A 34 -21.56 -17.36 -12.32
N PRO A 35 -22.05 -18.60 -12.19
CA PRO A 35 -23.39 -18.85 -11.63
C PRO A 35 -23.40 -18.48 -10.17
N LEU A 36 -23.42 -17.18 -9.92
CA LEU A 36 -23.71 -16.66 -8.60
C LEU A 36 -25.19 -16.94 -8.37
N ARG A 37 -25.53 -17.84 -7.46
CA ARG A 37 -26.88 -17.88 -6.89
C ARG A 37 -27.22 -16.43 -6.53
N PRO A 38 -28.47 -15.94 -6.73
CA PRO A 38 -28.79 -14.54 -6.48
C PRO A 38 -28.55 -14.22 -4.99
N TRP A 39 -27.43 -13.55 -4.73
CA TRP A 39 -26.95 -13.13 -3.42
C TRP A 39 -27.56 -11.78 -3.04
N VAL A 40 -28.84 -11.58 -3.29
CA VAL A 40 -29.56 -10.36 -2.90
C VAL A 40 -30.35 -10.72 -1.62
N ASP A 41 -29.61 -10.82 -0.54
CA ASP A 41 -30.19 -10.71 0.79
C ASP A 41 -29.49 -9.55 1.51
N GLU A 42 -30.28 -8.78 2.25
CA GLU A 42 -29.98 -7.58 3.02
C GLU A 42 -28.49 -7.40 3.32
N MET A 43 -27.90 -6.29 2.86
CA MET A 43 -26.52 -5.97 3.13
C MET A 43 -26.29 -6.00 4.63
N ASP A 44 -25.73 -7.09 5.13
CA ASP A 44 -25.20 -7.17 6.48
C ASP A 44 -24.11 -6.08 6.60
N GLU A 45 -24.44 -4.97 7.20
CA GLU A 45 -23.64 -3.74 7.20
C GLU A 45 -22.36 -3.84 8.04
N ASP A 46 -22.23 -4.92 8.84
CA ASP A 46 -21.18 -5.06 9.85
C ASP A 46 -20.39 -6.38 9.69
N THR A 47 -19.08 -6.32 9.97
CA THR A 47 -18.20 -7.49 9.98
C THR A 47 -18.52 -8.50 11.07
N GLU A 48 -19.27 -8.10 12.11
CA GLU A 48 -19.72 -8.97 13.21
C GLU A 48 -21.05 -9.66 12.90
N SER A 49 -21.76 -9.27 11.87
CA SER A 49 -23.07 -9.80 11.49
C SER A 49 -23.00 -11.27 11.09
N VAL A 50 -24.07 -12.01 11.37
CA VAL A 50 -24.22 -13.42 10.98
C VAL A 50 -24.93 -13.53 9.64
N ALA A 51 -24.22 -13.93 8.61
CA ALA A 51 -24.80 -14.14 7.28
C ALA A 51 -25.59 -15.46 7.23
N LEU A 52 -26.92 -15.39 7.14
CA LEU A 52 -27.83 -16.56 7.17
C LEU A 52 -27.55 -17.58 6.05
N ARG A 53 -26.99 -17.13 4.91
CA ARG A 53 -26.60 -18.01 3.81
C ARG A 53 -25.52 -19.05 4.18
N PHE A 54 -24.79 -18.84 5.27
CA PHE A 54 -23.79 -19.78 5.78
C PHE A 54 -24.30 -20.63 6.95
N LYS A 55 -25.60 -20.61 7.21
CA LYS A 55 -26.20 -21.46 8.25
C LYS A 55 -25.93 -22.94 7.93
N GLY A 56 -25.40 -23.66 8.92
CA GLY A 56 -25.03 -25.07 8.75
C GLY A 56 -23.70 -25.30 8.03
N LEU A 57 -22.87 -24.27 7.90
CA LEU A 57 -21.55 -24.33 7.25
C LEU A 57 -20.67 -25.48 7.76
N ASP A 58 -20.79 -25.81 9.04
CA ASP A 58 -20.06 -26.91 9.71
C ASP A 58 -20.47 -28.31 9.23
N THR A 59 -21.57 -28.42 8.49
CA THR A 59 -22.06 -29.66 7.90
C THR A 59 -21.82 -29.76 6.38
N TRP A 60 -21.26 -28.72 5.78
CA TRP A 60 -21.02 -28.67 4.35
C TRP A 60 -19.82 -29.55 3.97
N ASP A 61 -19.82 -30.09 2.76
CA ASP A 61 -18.62 -30.77 2.29
C ASP A 61 -17.47 -29.78 2.02
N VAL A 62 -16.25 -30.30 1.90
CA VAL A 62 -15.05 -29.46 1.76
C VAL A 62 -15.09 -28.61 0.50
N ALA A 63 -15.67 -29.10 -0.61
CA ALA A 63 -15.75 -28.35 -1.85
C ALA A 63 -16.69 -27.14 -1.70
N GLU A 64 -17.88 -27.36 -1.17
CA GLU A 64 -18.84 -26.28 -0.87
C GLU A 64 -18.27 -25.27 0.13
N LEU A 65 -17.55 -25.72 1.17
CA LEU A 65 -16.88 -24.85 2.13
C LEU A 65 -15.81 -23.99 1.47
N LEU A 66 -14.97 -24.57 0.59
CA LEU A 66 -13.94 -23.81 -0.12
C LEU A 66 -14.52 -22.80 -1.11
N GLU A 67 -15.63 -23.14 -1.78
CA GLU A 67 -16.36 -22.20 -2.65
C GLU A 67 -16.90 -21.01 -1.85
N ALA A 68 -17.50 -21.24 -0.69
CA ALA A 68 -17.98 -20.19 0.20
C ALA A 68 -16.83 -19.26 0.68
N LEU A 69 -15.72 -19.85 1.11
CA LEU A 69 -14.54 -19.12 1.53
C LEU A 69 -13.95 -18.30 0.38
N TRP A 70 -13.79 -18.89 -0.81
CA TRP A 70 -13.34 -18.20 -2.01
C TRP A 70 -14.26 -17.03 -2.38
N GLY A 71 -15.57 -17.25 -2.36
CA GLY A 71 -16.56 -16.20 -2.60
C GLY A 71 -16.45 -15.04 -1.63
N GLY A 72 -16.20 -15.31 -0.34
CA GLY A 72 -15.92 -14.29 0.68
C GLY A 72 -14.68 -13.47 0.38
N GLN A 73 -13.57 -14.13 0.00
CA GLN A 73 -12.32 -13.45 -0.37
C GLN A 73 -12.47 -12.59 -1.63
N SER A 74 -13.11 -13.13 -2.66
CA SER A 74 -13.35 -12.41 -3.92
C SER A 74 -14.20 -11.16 -3.71
N ARG A 75 -15.25 -11.25 -2.89
CA ARG A 75 -16.09 -10.11 -2.52
C ARG A 75 -15.28 -9.03 -1.77
N ALA A 76 -14.41 -9.44 -0.86
CA ALA A 76 -13.55 -8.52 -0.12
C ALA A 76 -12.58 -7.74 -1.03
N VAL A 77 -11.98 -8.42 -2.02
CA VAL A 77 -11.15 -7.75 -3.04
C VAL A 77 -12.00 -6.78 -3.87
N ALA A 78 -13.20 -7.19 -4.30
CA ALA A 78 -14.10 -6.33 -5.07
C ALA A 78 -14.54 -5.08 -4.28
N ALA A 79 -14.75 -5.20 -2.96
CA ALA A 79 -15.09 -4.07 -2.09
C ALA A 79 -14.01 -2.96 -2.07
N CYS A 80 -12.74 -3.30 -2.34
CA CYS A 80 -11.67 -2.32 -2.41
C CYS A 80 -11.83 -1.33 -3.57
N VAL A 81 -12.57 -1.67 -4.63
CA VAL A 81 -12.77 -0.79 -5.80
C VAL A 81 -13.46 0.50 -5.39
N ALA A 82 -14.48 0.43 -4.55
CA ALA A 82 -15.19 1.60 -4.04
C ALA A 82 -14.30 2.50 -3.16
N ALA A 83 -13.25 1.93 -2.56
CA ALA A 83 -12.31 2.65 -1.70
C ALA A 83 -11.23 3.44 -2.50
N LEU A 84 -11.03 3.18 -3.81
CA LEU A 84 -9.95 3.77 -4.60
C LEU A 84 -9.90 5.30 -4.58
N PRO A 85 -11.02 6.03 -4.70
CA PRO A 85 -10.97 7.50 -4.66
C PRO A 85 -10.49 8.05 -3.31
N SER A 86 -10.90 7.45 -2.20
CA SER A 86 -10.46 7.87 -0.85
C SER A 86 -9.00 7.45 -0.60
N LEU A 87 -8.60 6.28 -1.06
CA LEU A 87 -7.20 5.82 -1.03
C LEU A 87 -6.29 6.78 -1.81
N GLY A 88 -6.70 7.20 -3.01
CA GLY A 88 -5.95 8.15 -3.82
C GLY A 88 -5.73 9.49 -3.10
N ARG A 89 -6.78 10.05 -2.47
CA ARG A 89 -6.65 11.26 -1.66
C ARG A 89 -5.70 11.09 -0.48
N ALA A 90 -5.75 9.95 0.20
CA ALA A 90 -4.85 9.63 1.32
C ALA A 90 -3.38 9.53 0.84
N VAL A 91 -3.13 8.85 -0.28
CA VAL A 91 -1.78 8.76 -0.90
C VAL A 91 -1.24 10.13 -1.26
N GLU A 92 -2.04 10.98 -1.91
CA GLU A 92 -1.62 12.34 -2.28
C GLU A 92 -1.30 13.22 -1.05
N ALA A 93 -2.11 13.12 0.01
CA ALA A 93 -1.86 13.84 1.25
C ALA A 93 -0.57 13.34 1.94
N ALA A 94 -0.40 12.02 2.05
CA ALA A 94 0.77 11.39 2.64
C ALA A 94 2.05 11.71 1.84
N SER A 95 2.00 11.65 0.50
CA SER A 95 3.16 11.93 -0.33
C SER A 95 3.64 13.38 -0.19
N ARG A 96 2.73 14.35 -0.17
CA ARG A 96 3.08 15.76 0.08
C ARG A 96 3.71 15.94 1.46
N ARG A 97 3.20 15.26 2.48
CA ARG A 97 3.69 15.35 3.85
C ARG A 97 5.10 14.79 3.97
N LEU A 98 5.35 13.59 3.47
CA LEU A 98 6.63 12.90 3.59
C LEU A 98 7.71 13.41 2.63
N ALA A 99 7.33 14.04 1.51
CA ALA A 99 8.27 14.69 0.59
C ALA A 99 8.85 15.99 1.16
N ALA A 100 8.17 16.63 2.10
CA ALA A 100 8.55 17.93 2.63
C ALA A 100 9.68 17.89 3.71
N GLY A 101 10.07 16.68 4.18
CA GLY A 101 11.07 16.57 5.25
C GLY A 101 11.30 15.15 5.74
N ASP A 102 11.74 15.01 6.99
CA ASP A 102 12.14 13.74 7.61
C ASP A 102 10.99 13.02 8.34
N GLY A 103 9.75 13.34 8.02
CA GLY A 103 8.57 12.71 8.62
C GLY A 103 8.58 11.20 8.45
N ARG A 104 7.99 10.52 9.43
CA ARG A 104 7.91 9.06 9.51
C ARG A 104 6.59 8.54 8.97
N LEU A 105 6.62 7.34 8.40
CA LEU A 105 5.43 6.54 8.14
C LEU A 105 5.26 5.57 9.31
N VAL A 106 4.19 5.76 10.08
CA VAL A 106 3.88 5.01 11.31
C VAL A 106 2.70 4.10 11.03
N TYR A 107 2.86 2.82 11.29
CA TYR A 107 1.83 1.81 11.12
C TYR A 107 1.23 1.43 12.46
N ALA A 108 -0.09 1.44 12.58
CA ALA A 108 -0.78 1.19 13.84
C ALA A 108 -1.94 0.20 13.67
N GLY A 109 -2.10 -0.70 14.64
CA GLY A 109 -3.21 -1.64 14.63
C GLY A 109 -3.14 -2.67 15.75
N ALA A 110 -4.19 -3.47 15.84
CA ALA A 110 -4.28 -4.60 16.75
C ALA A 110 -4.62 -5.88 15.99
N GLY A 111 -4.33 -7.04 16.59
CA GLY A 111 -4.68 -8.34 16.05
C GLY A 111 -4.21 -8.54 14.60
N ALA A 112 -5.00 -9.21 13.78
CA ALA A 112 -4.68 -9.49 12.37
C ALA A 112 -4.50 -8.20 11.56
N SER A 113 -5.31 -7.17 11.78
CA SER A 113 -5.20 -5.87 11.12
C SER A 113 -3.85 -5.21 11.38
N GLY A 114 -3.40 -5.24 12.64
CA GLY A 114 -2.11 -4.70 13.06
C GLY A 114 -0.94 -5.46 12.43
N LEU A 115 -1.02 -6.79 12.34
CA LEU A 115 0.01 -7.63 11.69
C LEU A 115 0.11 -7.36 10.19
N ILE A 116 -1.02 -7.17 9.51
CA ILE A 116 -1.06 -6.88 8.07
C ILE A 116 -0.32 -5.57 7.76
N VAL A 117 -0.58 -4.51 8.53
CA VAL A 117 0.10 -3.23 8.30
C VAL A 117 1.56 -3.28 8.77
N ALA A 118 1.87 -4.03 9.84
CA ALA A 118 3.24 -4.22 10.30
C ALA A 118 4.09 -4.97 9.27
N LEU A 119 3.54 -5.99 8.60
CA LEU A 119 4.22 -6.71 7.52
C LEU A 119 4.61 -5.75 6.38
N ASP A 120 3.69 -4.89 5.95
CA ASP A 120 3.97 -3.90 4.91
C ASP A 120 5.10 -2.93 5.33
N ALA A 121 5.08 -2.47 6.59
CA ALA A 121 6.13 -1.61 7.15
C ALA A 121 7.53 -2.26 7.08
N LEU A 122 7.61 -3.56 7.38
CA LEU A 122 8.88 -4.31 7.37
C LEU A 122 9.42 -4.53 5.94
N GLU A 123 8.54 -4.55 4.93
CA GLU A 123 8.93 -4.76 3.53
C GLU A 123 9.46 -3.49 2.83
N LEU A 124 9.23 -2.29 3.40
CA LEU A 124 9.55 -1.02 2.73
C LEU A 124 11.06 -0.81 2.55
N GLU A 125 11.89 -1.16 3.54
CA GLU A 125 13.33 -1.00 3.45
C GLU A 125 13.90 -1.87 2.33
N ALA A 126 13.60 -3.16 2.33
CA ALA A 126 14.12 -4.10 1.34
C ALA A 126 13.67 -3.78 -0.09
N THR A 127 12.44 -3.26 -0.25
CA THR A 127 11.82 -3.01 -1.56
C THR A 127 12.19 -1.64 -2.12
N PHE A 128 12.17 -0.61 -1.28
CA PHE A 128 12.29 0.78 -1.71
C PHE A 128 13.46 1.53 -1.06
N ASP A 129 14.28 0.88 -0.23
CA ASP A 129 15.31 1.52 0.59
C ASP A 129 14.73 2.68 1.44
N TRP A 130 13.47 2.50 1.90
CA TRP A 130 12.85 3.46 2.79
C TRP A 130 13.53 3.38 4.16
N PRO A 131 14.04 4.49 4.73
CA PRO A 131 14.85 4.44 5.94
C PRO A 131 14.09 3.87 7.13
N ARG A 132 14.71 2.94 7.88
CA ARG A 132 14.15 2.42 9.14
C ARG A 132 13.86 3.50 10.15
N THR A 133 14.69 4.55 10.20
CA THR A 133 14.50 5.73 11.05
C THR A 133 13.23 6.50 10.71
N ARG A 134 12.69 6.31 9.52
CA ARG A 134 11.43 6.90 9.06
C ARG A 134 10.26 5.92 9.09
N THR A 135 10.42 4.77 9.75
CA THR A 135 9.35 3.76 9.92
C THR A 135 9.15 3.49 11.40
N ALA A 136 7.90 3.44 11.85
CA ALA A 136 7.56 2.97 13.19
C ALA A 136 6.33 2.06 13.14
N ILE A 137 6.26 1.12 14.09
CA ILE A 137 5.16 0.16 14.20
C ILE A 137 4.61 0.21 15.62
N LEU A 138 3.33 0.55 15.73
CA LEU A 138 2.56 0.55 16.97
C LEU A 138 1.55 -0.60 16.93
N LEU A 139 2.03 -1.82 17.19
CA LEU A 139 1.23 -3.03 17.26
C LEU A 139 0.76 -3.29 18.69
N ALA A 140 -0.52 -3.52 18.92
CA ALA A 140 -1.04 -3.93 20.22
C ALA A 140 -0.35 -5.22 20.69
N GLY A 141 0.16 -5.23 21.92
CA GLY A 141 0.99 -6.32 22.44
C GLY A 141 2.46 -6.31 21.98
N GLY A 142 2.84 -5.46 21.01
CA GLY A 142 4.22 -5.39 20.49
C GLY A 142 4.49 -6.38 19.37
N LEU A 143 5.77 -6.46 18.95
CA LEU A 143 6.23 -7.29 17.83
C LEU A 143 6.74 -8.68 18.27
N ASP A 144 6.84 -8.93 19.57
CA ASP A 144 7.15 -10.30 20.06
C ASP A 144 5.88 -11.17 19.99
N LEU A 145 5.83 -12.02 18.98
CA LEU A 145 4.73 -12.92 18.72
C LEU A 145 4.96 -14.34 19.23
N SER A 146 6.04 -14.59 19.98
CA SER A 146 6.41 -15.92 20.49
C SER A 146 5.31 -16.55 21.37
N HIS A 147 4.49 -15.72 22.03
CA HIS A 147 3.37 -16.14 22.86
C HIS A 147 1.99 -15.86 22.24
N GLY A 148 1.95 -15.62 20.91
CA GLY A 148 0.74 -15.25 20.19
C GLY A 148 0.40 -13.77 20.33
N MET A 149 -0.76 -13.39 19.77
CA MET A 149 -1.26 -12.02 19.87
C MET A 149 -2.03 -11.86 21.19
N GLY A 150 -1.61 -10.90 22.02
CA GLY A 150 -2.29 -10.62 23.28
C GLY A 150 -3.67 -9.97 23.03
N SER A 151 -4.76 -10.76 23.12
CA SER A 151 -6.13 -10.29 22.87
C SER A 151 -6.53 -9.09 23.74
N ARG A 152 -6.06 -9.01 24.98
CA ARG A 152 -6.35 -7.89 25.89
C ARG A 152 -5.63 -6.59 25.48
N ALA A 153 -4.58 -6.67 24.70
CA ALA A 153 -3.84 -5.49 24.27
C ALA A 153 -4.63 -4.63 23.26
N GLU A 154 -5.60 -5.21 22.58
CA GLU A 154 -6.49 -4.50 21.66
C GLU A 154 -7.38 -3.46 22.37
N ASP A 155 -7.74 -3.73 23.63
CA ASP A 155 -8.62 -2.87 24.44
C ASP A 155 -7.83 -1.85 25.28
N ASP A 156 -6.48 -1.91 25.27
CA ASP A 156 -5.60 -1.07 26.11
C ASP A 156 -5.31 0.28 25.46
N ALA A 157 -6.29 1.21 25.55
CA ALA A 157 -6.13 2.58 25.07
C ALA A 157 -5.06 3.37 25.84
N ASN A 158 -4.80 3.04 27.12
CA ASN A 158 -3.81 3.75 27.93
C ASN A 158 -2.38 3.43 27.47
N SER A 159 -2.07 2.15 27.27
CA SER A 159 -0.80 1.72 26.69
C SER A 159 -0.60 2.32 25.29
N ALA A 160 -1.65 2.32 24.45
CA ALA A 160 -1.61 2.94 23.14
C ALA A 160 -1.23 4.42 23.19
N SER A 161 -1.90 5.20 24.05
CA SER A 161 -1.64 6.63 24.22
C SER A 161 -0.24 6.91 24.76
N ALA A 162 0.25 6.09 25.70
CA ALA A 162 1.61 6.21 26.21
C ALA A 162 2.63 5.97 25.10
N ARG A 163 2.51 4.88 24.35
CA ARG A 163 3.43 4.53 23.25
C ARG A 163 3.40 5.54 22.10
N ALA A 164 2.25 6.13 21.81
CA ALA A 164 2.15 7.18 20.79
C ALA A 164 2.86 8.47 21.24
N ARG A 165 2.77 8.81 22.53
CA ARG A 165 3.50 9.96 23.11
C ARG A 165 5.01 9.71 23.19
N ASP A 166 5.43 8.52 23.61
CA ASP A 166 6.85 8.13 23.66
C ASP A 166 7.51 8.16 22.28
N LEU A 167 6.72 7.93 21.20
CA LEU A 167 7.19 8.05 19.82
C LEU A 167 7.38 9.51 19.39
N GLU A 168 6.90 10.49 20.20
CA GLU A 168 6.99 11.93 19.89
C GLU A 168 6.50 12.24 18.45
N LEU A 169 5.26 11.82 18.16
CA LEU A 169 4.64 12.11 16.87
C LEU A 169 4.57 13.62 16.60
N GLY A 170 4.76 14.01 15.34
CA GLY A 170 4.77 15.40 14.94
C GLY A 170 4.05 15.68 13.61
N PRO A 171 3.97 16.97 13.23
CA PRO A 171 3.22 17.38 12.04
C PRO A 171 3.82 16.88 10.72
N ALA A 172 5.07 16.40 10.71
CA ALA A 172 5.70 15.80 9.54
C ALA A 172 5.32 14.32 9.35
N ASP A 173 4.82 13.64 10.40
CA ASP A 173 4.53 12.23 10.39
C ASP A 173 3.20 11.90 9.69
N VAL A 174 3.11 10.66 9.19
CA VAL A 174 1.91 10.04 8.64
C VAL A 174 1.63 8.77 9.41
N VAL A 175 0.44 8.64 9.99
CA VAL A 175 -0.01 7.44 10.72
C VAL A 175 -1.04 6.71 9.88
N LEU A 176 -0.71 5.49 9.45
CA LEU A 176 -1.62 4.54 8.83
C LEU A 176 -2.12 3.57 9.89
N ALA A 177 -3.40 3.62 10.19
CA ALA A 177 -4.04 2.79 11.19
C ALA A 177 -5.07 1.85 10.57
N ALA A 178 -5.07 0.57 10.97
CA ALA A 178 -6.00 -0.43 10.45
C ALA A 178 -6.77 -1.15 11.59
N SER A 179 -8.08 -1.22 11.42
CA SER A 179 -8.98 -2.01 12.25
C SER A 179 -10.21 -2.39 11.43
N ALA A 180 -10.49 -3.67 11.28
CA ALA A 180 -11.56 -4.17 10.41
C ALA A 180 -12.93 -3.61 10.83
N GLY A 181 -13.37 -3.84 12.05
CA GLY A 181 -14.59 -3.24 12.62
C GLY A 181 -14.41 -1.76 13.00
N GLY A 182 -13.16 -1.28 13.05
CA GLY A 182 -12.83 0.11 13.42
C GLY A 182 -13.15 0.46 14.87
N ALA A 183 -13.26 -0.53 15.76
CA ALA A 183 -13.64 -0.37 17.18
C ALA A 183 -12.47 -0.58 18.15
N SER A 184 -11.30 -1.08 17.70
CA SER A 184 -10.13 -1.33 18.54
C SER A 184 -9.74 -0.08 19.34
N ALA A 185 -9.85 -0.14 20.65
CA ALA A 185 -9.56 0.97 21.56
C ALA A 185 -8.09 1.40 21.43
N PHE A 186 -7.16 0.43 21.31
CA PHE A 186 -5.74 0.68 21.06
C PHE A 186 -5.55 1.51 19.79
N THR A 187 -6.11 1.07 18.66
CA THR A 187 -5.92 1.72 17.36
C THR A 187 -6.53 3.12 17.34
N VAL A 188 -7.72 3.29 17.91
CA VAL A 188 -8.39 4.59 18.04
C VAL A 188 -7.56 5.57 18.87
N ALA A 189 -7.01 5.12 20.01
CA ALA A 189 -6.20 5.98 20.89
C ALA A 189 -4.91 6.44 20.20
N ILE A 190 -4.23 5.58 19.42
CA ILE A 190 -3.06 5.99 18.61
C ILE A 190 -3.43 7.12 17.65
N VAL A 191 -4.55 6.97 16.92
CA VAL A 191 -4.98 8.00 15.95
C VAL A 191 -5.36 9.30 16.64
N GLN A 192 -5.99 9.25 17.81
CA GLN A 192 -6.29 10.44 18.61
C GLN A 192 -5.03 11.18 19.03
N GLU A 193 -4.00 10.48 19.54
CA GLU A 193 -2.71 11.10 19.89
C GLU A 193 -2.00 11.66 18.66
N ALA A 194 -2.02 10.95 17.54
CA ALA A 194 -1.47 11.43 16.27
C ALA A 194 -2.15 12.73 15.80
N ARG A 195 -3.47 12.82 15.91
CA ARG A 195 -4.25 14.05 15.62
C ARG A 195 -3.85 15.20 16.54
N ARG A 196 -3.67 14.95 17.85
CA ARG A 196 -3.20 15.97 18.80
C ARG A 196 -1.82 16.48 18.42
N ALA A 197 -0.94 15.59 17.95
CA ALA A 197 0.40 15.91 17.46
C ALA A 197 0.41 16.54 16.04
N ARG A 198 -0.75 16.74 15.40
CA ARG A 198 -0.92 17.24 14.03
C ARG A 198 -0.29 16.35 12.96
N ALA A 199 -0.04 15.09 13.25
CA ALA A 199 0.34 14.10 12.25
C ALA A 199 -0.84 13.87 11.30
N LEU A 200 -0.54 13.55 10.03
CA LEU A 200 -1.54 13.11 9.08
C LEU A 200 -2.03 11.71 9.47
N THR A 201 -3.32 11.50 9.54
CA THR A 201 -3.89 10.21 9.91
C THR A 201 -4.72 9.60 8.78
N VAL A 202 -4.43 8.34 8.46
CA VAL A 202 -5.14 7.53 7.49
C VAL A 202 -5.68 6.30 8.19
N ALA A 203 -6.98 6.05 8.11
CA ALA A 203 -7.65 4.91 8.70
C ALA A 203 -8.14 3.94 7.62
N PHE A 204 -7.83 2.65 7.77
CA PHE A 204 -8.41 1.56 6.99
C PHE A 204 -9.40 0.78 7.85
N THR A 205 -10.65 0.70 7.40
CA THR A 205 -11.73 -0.01 8.08
C THR A 205 -12.66 -0.67 7.07
N CYS A 206 -13.41 -1.68 7.51
CA CYS A 206 -14.44 -2.32 6.68
C CYS A 206 -15.86 -1.87 7.07
N VAL A 207 -15.99 -1.04 8.12
CA VAL A 207 -17.27 -0.56 8.64
C VAL A 207 -17.36 0.96 8.49
N ALA A 208 -18.44 1.42 7.87
CA ALA A 208 -18.78 2.84 7.81
C ALA A 208 -19.10 3.39 9.21
N ASN A 209 -18.81 4.69 9.43
CA ASN A 209 -19.09 5.37 10.71
C ASN A 209 -18.44 4.74 11.95
N SER A 210 -17.37 3.95 11.77
CA SER A 210 -16.64 3.32 12.88
C SER A 210 -15.97 4.36 13.80
N ALA A 211 -15.62 3.95 15.03
CA ALA A 211 -14.91 4.80 15.98
C ALA A 211 -13.59 5.33 15.40
N LEU A 212 -12.82 4.45 14.74
CA LEU A 212 -11.58 4.81 14.05
C LEU A 212 -11.82 5.81 12.92
N GLY A 213 -12.86 5.59 12.10
CA GLY A 213 -13.23 6.48 11.00
C GLY A 213 -13.60 7.89 11.46
N ARG A 214 -14.22 8.02 12.65
CA ARG A 214 -14.60 9.35 13.18
C ARG A 214 -13.41 10.20 13.67
N VAL A 215 -12.29 9.59 14.00
CA VAL A 215 -11.11 10.31 14.54
C VAL A 215 -10.02 10.57 13.51
N ALA A 216 -9.98 9.81 12.42
CA ALA A 216 -8.98 9.95 11.37
C ALA A 216 -9.31 11.10 10.40
N GLU A 217 -8.27 11.67 9.78
CA GLU A 217 -8.40 12.73 8.75
C GLU A 217 -8.81 12.15 7.39
N HIS A 218 -8.18 11.05 7.00
CA HIS A 218 -8.53 10.30 5.81
C HIS A 218 -9.06 8.93 6.20
N VAL A 219 -10.23 8.60 5.69
CA VAL A 219 -10.88 7.30 5.95
C VAL A 219 -11.04 6.56 4.64
N VAL A 220 -10.52 5.34 4.59
CA VAL A 220 -10.59 4.42 3.45
C VAL A 220 -11.41 3.21 3.90
N ILE A 221 -12.58 3.03 3.30
CA ILE A 221 -13.54 2.00 3.70
C ILE A 221 -13.64 0.97 2.59
N ALA A 222 -13.35 -0.30 2.90
CA ALA A 222 -13.70 -1.44 2.08
C ALA A 222 -14.84 -2.20 2.77
N ALA A 223 -16.07 -1.91 2.40
CA ALA A 223 -17.26 -2.52 3.00
C ALA A 223 -17.36 -4.00 2.57
N THR A 224 -16.72 -4.91 3.32
CA THR A 224 -16.67 -6.34 3.01
C THR A 224 -17.95 -7.08 3.43
N GLY A 225 -18.77 -6.47 4.30
CA GLY A 225 -19.94 -7.09 4.91
C GLY A 225 -19.58 -8.25 5.83
N ALA A 226 -20.57 -9.07 6.15
CA ALA A 226 -20.43 -10.21 7.04
C ALA A 226 -19.44 -11.26 6.49
N GLU A 227 -18.65 -11.81 7.40
CA GLU A 227 -17.69 -12.86 7.09
C GLU A 227 -18.36 -14.23 6.88
N VAL A 228 -17.69 -15.13 6.17
CA VAL A 228 -18.15 -16.53 6.01
C VAL A 228 -18.25 -17.23 7.37
N ILE A 229 -17.33 -16.94 8.27
CA ILE A 229 -17.41 -17.27 9.69
C ILE A 229 -17.64 -15.96 10.43
N ALA A 230 -18.80 -15.79 11.02
CA ALA A 230 -19.24 -14.55 11.69
C ALA A 230 -18.15 -13.99 12.62
N GLY A 231 -17.84 -12.70 12.50
CA GLY A 231 -16.83 -12.00 13.29
C GLY A 231 -15.38 -12.38 12.98
N SER A 232 -15.11 -13.32 12.06
CA SER A 232 -13.74 -13.76 11.73
C SER A 232 -13.06 -12.82 10.72
N THR A 233 -12.81 -11.59 11.12
CA THR A 233 -12.25 -10.51 10.28
C THR A 233 -10.83 -10.75 9.74
N ARG A 234 -10.17 -11.83 10.15
CA ARG A 234 -8.93 -12.30 9.52
C ARG A 234 -9.13 -12.79 8.08
N LEU A 235 -10.39 -13.06 7.68
CA LEU A 235 -10.77 -13.57 6.36
C LEU A 235 -10.91 -12.43 5.33
N GLY A 236 -12.12 -12.09 4.95
CA GLY A 236 -12.40 -11.09 3.93
C GLY A 236 -11.88 -9.70 4.29
N ALA A 237 -12.17 -9.22 5.50
CA ALA A 237 -11.70 -7.92 5.96
C ALA A 237 -10.16 -7.84 5.99
N GLY A 238 -9.48 -8.90 6.47
CA GLY A 238 -8.01 -8.98 6.44
C GLY A 238 -7.45 -8.93 5.01
N THR A 239 -8.10 -9.63 4.07
CA THR A 239 -7.73 -9.60 2.65
C THR A 239 -7.89 -8.20 2.06
N ALA A 240 -9.01 -7.53 2.30
CA ALA A 240 -9.22 -6.15 1.86
C ALA A 240 -8.17 -5.20 2.44
N GLN A 241 -7.85 -5.32 3.73
CA GLN A 241 -6.80 -4.52 4.38
C GLN A 241 -5.42 -4.76 3.77
N LYS A 242 -5.05 -6.03 3.46
CA LYS A 242 -3.77 -6.31 2.78
C LYS A 242 -3.71 -5.67 1.40
N VAL A 243 -4.80 -5.74 0.63
CA VAL A 243 -4.90 -5.09 -0.70
C VAL A 243 -4.70 -3.58 -0.55
N LEU A 244 -5.49 -2.92 0.31
CA LEU A 244 -5.44 -1.48 0.49
C LEU A 244 -4.08 -1.01 1.02
N THR A 245 -3.47 -1.76 1.96
CA THR A 245 -2.17 -1.42 2.54
C THR A 245 -1.06 -1.49 1.48
N SER A 246 -1.01 -2.57 0.70
CA SER A 246 -0.02 -2.72 -0.37
C SER A 246 -0.20 -1.68 -1.47
N MET A 247 -1.43 -1.32 -1.80
CA MET A 247 -1.72 -0.26 -2.78
C MET A 247 -1.32 1.11 -2.25
N PHE A 248 -1.61 1.41 -0.98
CA PHE A 248 -1.24 2.68 -0.35
C PHE A 248 0.28 2.86 -0.34
N SER A 249 1.02 1.91 0.23
CA SER A 249 2.47 2.03 0.36
C SER A 249 3.17 2.07 -1.00
N THR A 250 2.77 1.20 -1.94
CA THR A 250 3.34 1.20 -3.29
C THR A 250 3.07 2.51 -4.03
N ALA A 251 1.81 2.99 -4.02
CA ALA A 251 1.47 4.25 -4.67
C ALA A 251 2.19 5.45 -4.01
N LEU A 252 2.35 5.43 -2.68
CA LEU A 252 3.10 6.41 -1.93
C LEU A 252 4.58 6.42 -2.38
N MET A 253 5.23 5.26 -2.46
CA MET A 253 6.63 5.16 -2.91
C MET A 253 6.81 5.59 -4.37
N VAL A 254 5.84 5.29 -5.25
CA VAL A 254 5.81 5.81 -6.63
C VAL A 254 5.78 7.34 -6.62
N ARG A 255 4.90 7.95 -5.82
CA ARG A 255 4.76 9.42 -5.72
C ARG A 255 6.01 10.09 -5.13
N LEU A 256 6.71 9.42 -4.23
CA LEU A 256 7.97 9.88 -3.65
C LEU A 256 9.20 9.68 -4.56
N GLY A 257 9.04 9.09 -5.76
CA GLY A 257 10.12 8.94 -6.73
C GLY A 257 11.05 7.73 -6.48
N PHE A 258 10.57 6.72 -5.73
CA PHE A 258 11.29 5.47 -5.50
C PHE A 258 11.15 4.47 -6.67
N VAL A 259 10.27 4.79 -7.64
CA VAL A 259 10.01 3.98 -8.82
C VAL A 259 10.23 4.81 -10.09
N PHE A 260 10.82 4.20 -11.11
CA PHE A 260 10.98 4.76 -12.46
C PHE A 260 10.35 3.80 -13.46
N ASP A 261 9.39 4.27 -14.26
CA ASP A 261 8.46 3.45 -15.03
C ASP A 261 7.79 2.42 -14.09
N ASN A 262 8.10 1.15 -14.21
CA ASN A 262 7.66 0.09 -13.29
C ASN A 262 8.83 -0.59 -12.55
N TYR A 263 10.01 0.05 -12.52
CA TYR A 263 11.20 -0.46 -11.85
C TYR A 263 11.39 0.17 -10.47
N MET A 264 11.60 -0.65 -9.44
CA MET A 264 11.98 -0.20 -8.09
C MET A 264 13.44 0.25 -8.07
N VAL A 265 13.70 1.49 -8.46
CA VAL A 265 15.07 2.01 -8.66
C VAL A 265 15.82 2.33 -7.38
N ASN A 266 15.16 2.20 -6.23
CA ASN A 266 15.77 2.28 -4.91
C ASN A 266 16.05 0.89 -4.30
N LEU A 267 15.84 -0.20 -5.03
CA LEU A 267 16.11 -1.55 -4.53
C LEU A 267 17.50 -1.63 -3.88
N ARG A 268 17.55 -2.06 -2.63
CA ARG A 268 18.79 -2.38 -1.93
C ARG A 268 19.15 -3.84 -2.16
N PRO A 269 20.24 -4.14 -2.86
CA PRO A 269 20.61 -5.52 -3.15
C PRO A 269 21.30 -6.17 -1.92
N GLU A 270 20.51 -6.92 -1.15
CA GLU A 270 21.01 -7.64 0.03
C GLU A 270 21.61 -9.03 -0.30
N ASN A 271 21.41 -9.49 -1.54
CA ASN A 271 21.87 -10.81 -1.98
C ASN A 271 22.17 -10.84 -3.50
N ALA A 272 22.77 -11.93 -3.98
CA ALA A 272 23.13 -12.10 -5.38
C ALA A 272 21.92 -12.00 -6.35
N LYS A 273 20.72 -12.42 -5.92
CA LYS A 273 19.49 -12.28 -6.73
C LYS A 273 19.10 -10.81 -6.88
N GLY A 274 19.18 -10.04 -5.78
CA GLY A 274 18.92 -8.59 -5.76
C GLY A 274 19.92 -7.84 -6.66
N ALA A 275 21.21 -8.16 -6.56
CA ALA A 275 22.26 -7.56 -7.40
C ALA A 275 22.03 -7.82 -8.90
N ARG A 276 21.73 -9.07 -9.29
CA ARG A 276 21.38 -9.40 -10.68
C ARG A 276 20.14 -8.65 -11.16
N ARG A 277 19.14 -8.50 -10.31
CA ARG A 277 17.93 -7.71 -10.62
C ARG A 277 18.31 -6.24 -10.86
N GLY A 278 19.16 -5.64 -10.02
CA GLY A 278 19.65 -4.27 -10.18
C GLY A 278 20.34 -4.06 -11.52
N VAL A 279 21.26 -4.95 -11.91
CA VAL A 279 21.94 -4.89 -13.22
C VAL A 279 20.95 -4.93 -14.38
N ARG A 280 19.96 -5.84 -14.35
CA ARG A 280 18.94 -5.92 -15.41
C ARG A 280 18.10 -4.64 -15.50
N MET A 281 17.77 -4.02 -14.37
CA MET A 281 17.05 -2.74 -14.37
C MET A 281 17.90 -1.64 -15.00
N VAL A 282 19.19 -1.55 -14.65
CA VAL A 282 20.11 -0.58 -15.27
C VAL A 282 20.19 -0.80 -16.78
N ALA A 283 20.38 -2.06 -17.23
CA ALA A 283 20.42 -2.40 -18.65
C ALA A 283 19.14 -1.97 -19.39
N SER A 284 17.98 -2.29 -18.81
CA SER A 284 16.69 -1.94 -19.41
C SER A 284 16.43 -0.44 -19.46
N ILE A 285 16.73 0.29 -18.38
CA ILE A 285 16.46 1.74 -18.28
C ILE A 285 17.42 2.53 -19.16
N ALA A 286 18.73 2.21 -19.09
CA ALA A 286 19.77 2.90 -19.87
C ALA A 286 19.86 2.40 -21.31
N ARG A 287 19.19 1.29 -21.67
CA ARG A 287 19.22 0.64 -23.00
C ARG A 287 20.63 0.25 -23.41
N VAL A 288 21.38 -0.36 -22.52
CA VAL A 288 22.73 -0.89 -22.73
C VAL A 288 22.75 -2.40 -22.50
N ASP A 289 23.82 -3.07 -22.91
CA ASP A 289 24.02 -4.48 -22.64
C ASP A 289 24.28 -4.75 -21.13
N GLU A 290 24.13 -6.01 -20.72
CA GLU A 290 24.29 -6.40 -19.30
C GLU A 290 25.72 -6.16 -18.79
N ASN A 291 26.75 -6.22 -19.62
CA ASN A 291 28.14 -6.01 -19.19
C ASN A 291 28.37 -4.53 -18.86
N ALA A 292 27.94 -3.62 -19.73
CA ALA A 292 28.00 -2.19 -19.48
C ALA A 292 27.16 -1.80 -18.24
N ALA A 293 25.97 -2.39 -18.09
CA ALA A 293 25.11 -2.18 -16.92
C ALA A 293 25.78 -2.68 -15.64
N ALA A 294 26.41 -3.87 -15.67
CA ALA A 294 27.11 -4.44 -14.51
C ALA A 294 28.30 -3.59 -14.07
N GLN A 295 29.08 -3.09 -15.03
CA GLN A 295 30.20 -2.20 -14.75
C GLN A 295 29.73 -0.87 -14.12
N ALA A 296 28.71 -0.25 -14.70
CA ALA A 296 28.12 0.97 -14.15
C ALA A 296 27.52 0.76 -12.75
N PHE A 297 26.81 -0.36 -12.54
CA PHE A 297 26.24 -0.71 -11.25
C PHE A 297 27.32 -0.95 -10.19
N ALA A 298 28.41 -1.65 -10.55
CA ALA A 298 29.55 -1.86 -9.66
C ALA A 298 30.27 -0.55 -9.32
N GLN A 299 30.41 0.37 -10.30
CA GLN A 299 31.08 1.66 -10.13
C GLN A 299 30.28 2.63 -9.25
N HIS A 300 28.95 2.64 -9.39
CA HIS A 300 28.09 3.64 -8.78
C HIS A 300 27.32 3.14 -7.54
N GLY A 301 27.19 1.84 -7.34
CA GLY A 301 26.64 1.19 -6.15
C GLY A 301 25.12 1.05 -6.13
N ASP A 302 24.38 1.82 -6.93
CA ASP A 302 22.92 1.73 -7.05
C ASP A 302 22.41 2.02 -8.46
N ILE A 303 21.11 1.73 -8.67
CA ILE A 303 20.47 1.82 -10.00
C ILE A 303 20.41 3.26 -10.50
N LYS A 304 20.01 4.22 -9.67
CA LYS A 304 19.84 5.62 -10.08
C LYS A 304 21.15 6.23 -10.50
N ARG A 305 22.20 6.03 -9.70
CA ARG A 305 23.53 6.53 -9.97
C ARG A 305 24.13 5.89 -11.21
N ALA A 306 23.97 4.57 -11.37
CA ALA A 306 24.43 3.85 -12.55
C ALA A 306 23.77 4.36 -13.84
N VAL A 307 22.44 4.56 -13.83
CA VAL A 307 21.71 5.09 -15.00
C VAL A 307 22.16 6.51 -15.36
N LEU A 308 22.33 7.39 -14.38
CA LEU A 308 22.79 8.77 -14.61
C LEU A 308 24.25 8.81 -15.06
N GLY A 309 25.11 7.93 -14.54
CA GLY A 309 26.49 7.77 -15.01
C GLY A 309 26.54 7.32 -16.46
N LEU A 310 25.73 6.32 -16.85
CA LEU A 310 25.59 5.90 -18.26
C LEU A 310 24.99 7.00 -19.14
N ALA A 311 24.23 7.94 -18.58
CA ALA A 311 23.80 9.13 -19.29
C ALA A 311 24.93 10.17 -19.46
N GLY A 312 26.17 9.88 -19.06
CA GLY A 312 27.37 10.70 -19.28
C GLY A 312 27.67 11.71 -18.18
N LEU A 313 27.08 11.57 -17.00
CA LEU A 313 27.41 12.40 -15.86
C LEU A 313 28.59 11.83 -15.07
N SER A 314 29.51 12.68 -14.65
CA SER A 314 30.53 12.34 -13.65
C SER A 314 29.87 12.03 -12.30
N ARG A 315 30.59 11.39 -11.39
CA ARG A 315 30.09 11.07 -10.06
C ARG A 315 29.59 12.30 -9.29
N ALA A 316 30.31 13.42 -9.38
CA ALA A 316 29.93 14.66 -8.72
C ALA A 316 28.64 15.25 -9.31
N GLU A 317 28.50 15.22 -10.65
CA GLU A 317 27.28 15.68 -11.33
C GLU A 317 26.09 14.80 -11.04
N VAL A 318 26.27 13.48 -10.88
CA VAL A 318 25.21 12.55 -10.46
C VAL A 318 24.66 12.92 -9.08
N GLU A 319 25.52 13.17 -8.10
CA GLU A 319 25.10 13.58 -6.76
C GLU A 319 24.35 14.92 -6.78
N THR A 320 24.89 15.90 -7.53
CA THR A 320 24.22 17.20 -7.71
C THR A 320 22.85 17.05 -8.37
N ALA A 321 22.78 16.27 -9.48
CA ALA A 321 21.53 16.08 -10.21
C ALA A 321 20.45 15.36 -9.37
N LEU A 322 20.85 14.37 -8.58
CA LEU A 322 19.94 13.68 -7.65
C LEU A 322 19.52 14.60 -6.49
N GLY A 323 20.45 15.33 -5.90
CA GLY A 323 20.19 16.30 -4.84
C GLY A 323 19.18 17.36 -5.27
N ASP A 324 19.43 18.02 -6.42
CA ASP A 324 18.55 19.02 -7.02
C ASP A 324 17.15 18.47 -7.35
N ALA A 325 17.07 17.17 -7.65
CA ALA A 325 15.83 16.48 -8.00
C ALA A 325 15.13 15.84 -6.78
N GLY A 326 15.61 16.05 -5.55
CA GLY A 326 15.09 15.40 -4.35
C GLY A 326 15.15 13.86 -4.42
N GLY A 327 16.19 13.30 -5.06
CA GLY A 327 16.36 11.87 -5.27
C GLY A 327 15.48 11.26 -6.36
N ASN A 328 14.68 12.05 -7.07
CA ASN A 328 13.81 11.58 -8.15
C ASN A 328 14.56 11.48 -9.48
N MET A 329 14.83 10.25 -9.92
CA MET A 329 15.61 9.99 -11.15
C MET A 329 14.93 10.55 -12.40
N ARG A 330 13.60 10.50 -12.51
CA ARG A 330 12.87 11.06 -13.67
C ARG A 330 13.08 12.56 -13.79
N THR A 331 12.98 13.26 -12.67
CA THR A 331 13.23 14.70 -12.61
C THR A 331 14.70 15.03 -12.97
N ALA A 332 15.65 14.25 -12.47
CA ALA A 332 17.07 14.42 -12.79
C ALA A 332 17.34 14.23 -14.30
N LEU A 333 16.82 13.16 -14.89
CA LEU A 333 16.96 12.89 -16.33
C LEU A 333 16.26 13.96 -17.20
N ALA A 334 15.09 14.43 -16.82
CA ALA A 334 14.39 15.49 -17.54
C ALA A 334 15.17 16.81 -17.53
N ARG A 335 15.74 17.19 -16.38
CA ARG A 335 16.61 18.38 -16.28
C ARG A 335 17.87 18.25 -17.13
N LEU A 336 18.51 17.06 -17.13
CA LEU A 336 19.67 16.79 -17.97
C LEU A 336 19.33 16.95 -19.47
N ALA A 337 18.21 16.37 -19.91
CA ALA A 337 17.76 16.47 -21.28
C ALA A 337 17.47 17.93 -21.70
N SER A 338 16.94 18.74 -20.79
CA SER A 338 16.67 20.17 -21.04
C SER A 338 17.97 20.98 -21.17
N ARG A 339 18.96 20.73 -20.31
CA ARG A 339 20.27 21.39 -20.40
C ARG A 339 20.98 21.10 -21.73
N ARG A 340 21.01 19.82 -22.17
CA ARG A 340 21.59 19.43 -23.45
C ARG A 340 20.95 20.02 -24.70
N ARG A 341 19.63 20.37 -24.59
CA ARG A 341 18.93 21.07 -25.71
C ARG A 341 19.18 22.57 -25.71
N ALA A 342 19.62 23.14 -24.60
CA ALA A 342 19.92 24.55 -24.46
C ALA A 342 21.40 24.89 -24.78
N GLU A 343 22.26 23.88 -24.85
CA GLU A 343 23.65 24.02 -25.31
C GLU A 343 23.64 24.05 -26.86
N PRO A 344 24.18 25.10 -27.50
CA PRO A 344 24.12 25.31 -28.94
C PRO A 344 24.94 24.31 -29.75
#